data_95a2df2d39d9b2f71da72b02925e72de
#
_entry.id   95a2df2d39d9b2f71da72b02925e72de
#
_cell.length_a   1.000
_cell.length_b   1.000
_cell.length_c   1.000
_cell.angle_alpha   90.00
_cell.angle_beta   90.00
_cell.angle_gamma   90.00
#
_symmetry.space_group_name_H-M   'P 1'
#
loop_
_entity.id
_entity.type
_entity.pdbx_description
1 polymer ?
#
loop_
_entity_poly.entity_id
_entity_poly.type
_entity_poly.pdbx_seq_one_letter_code
_entity_poly.pdbx_strand_id
1 'polypeptide(L)'
;MCQGIYYLINNQEVRSEFSNPRACLPVRIKGGALAQLPWGRRRQQAGNLPLGGWARLDAIYSGHWDRWRPLPVKLEIRQFMERDIEERHCWFDVTPGKWIQGLIAHWQQERRVYVVTITPEMDDALYERWPRILSDSVVPRT
;
A
#
# COMPACT_ATOMS: atom_id res chain seq x y z
N MET A 1 7.10 -1.71 -8.63
CA MET A 1 6.36 -1.17 -7.46
C MET A 1 4.91 -0.97 -7.86
N CYS A 2 4.03 -1.25 -6.93
CA CYS A 2 2.60 -1.05 -7.14
C CYS A 2 2.32 0.40 -7.52
N GLN A 3 1.96 0.66 -8.76
CA GLN A 3 1.79 2.02 -9.28
C GLN A 3 0.33 2.43 -9.36
N GLY A 4 -0.58 1.48 -9.29
CA GLY A 4 -2.01 1.75 -9.37
C GLY A 4 -2.79 0.79 -8.53
N ILE A 5 -3.99 1.19 -8.17
CA ILE A 5 -4.87 0.39 -7.31
C ILE A 5 -6.30 0.51 -7.80
N TYR A 6 -7.07 -0.53 -7.50
CA TYR A 6 -8.50 -0.57 -7.73
C TYR A 6 -9.18 -1.15 -6.49
N TYR A 7 -10.16 -0.45 -5.97
CA TYR A 7 -10.91 -0.92 -4.79
C TYR A 7 -12.34 -0.39 -4.81
N LEU A 8 -13.15 -0.93 -3.91
CA LEU A 8 -14.51 -0.47 -3.71
C LEU A 8 -14.63 0.23 -2.37
N ILE A 9 -15.33 1.36 -2.34
CA ILE A 9 -15.68 2.01 -1.10
C ILE A 9 -17.13 2.46 -1.24
N ASN A 10 -17.99 2.07 -0.28
CA ASN A 10 -19.42 2.35 -0.32
C ASN A 10 -20.04 1.91 -1.65
N ASN A 11 -19.65 0.74 -2.15
CA ASN A 11 -20.11 0.16 -3.41
C ASN A 11 -19.73 0.98 -4.64
N GLN A 12 -18.83 1.95 -4.50
CA GLN A 12 -18.32 2.72 -5.62
C GLN A 12 -16.91 2.25 -5.98
N GLU A 13 -16.66 2.14 -7.26
CA GLU A 13 -15.35 1.74 -7.75
C GLU A 13 -14.40 2.92 -7.75
N VAL A 14 -13.18 2.69 -7.25
CA VAL A 14 -12.11 3.68 -7.26
C VAL A 14 -10.90 3.05 -7.94
N ARG A 15 -10.42 3.71 -8.98
CA ARG A 15 -9.19 3.32 -9.66
C ARG A 15 -8.27 4.52 -9.66
N SER A 16 -7.10 4.38 -9.11
CA SER A 16 -6.17 5.48 -8.96
C SER A 16 -4.75 5.03 -9.24
N GLU A 17 -3.94 5.98 -9.69
CA GLU A 17 -2.51 5.75 -9.86
C GLU A 17 -1.74 6.70 -8.96
N PHE A 18 -0.56 6.27 -8.54
CA PHE A 18 0.25 7.09 -7.64
C PHE A 18 0.64 8.43 -8.26
N SER A 19 0.71 8.50 -9.59
CA SER A 19 0.99 9.75 -10.28
C SER A 19 -0.07 10.82 -10.02
N ASN A 20 -1.28 10.42 -9.62
CA ASN A 20 -2.32 11.38 -9.24
C ASN A 20 -2.09 11.80 -7.79
N PRO A 21 -1.78 13.09 -7.53
CA PRO A 21 -1.50 13.53 -6.15
C PRO A 21 -2.70 13.45 -5.21
N ARG A 22 -3.90 13.26 -5.75
CA ARG A 22 -5.11 13.10 -4.93
C ARG A 22 -5.41 11.64 -4.61
N ALA A 23 -4.60 10.70 -5.09
CA ALA A 23 -4.85 9.30 -4.87
C ALA A 23 -4.86 8.97 -3.38
N CYS A 24 -5.84 8.17 -2.97
CA CYS A 24 -6.01 7.72 -1.60
C CYS A 24 -6.06 6.21 -1.57
N LEU A 25 -5.74 5.63 -0.43
CA LEU A 25 -5.85 4.20 -0.20
C LEU A 25 -6.95 3.92 0.82
N PRO A 26 -7.67 2.80 0.67
CA PRO A 26 -8.74 2.45 1.60
C PRO A 26 -8.15 1.80 2.84
N VAL A 27 -8.37 2.40 3.99
CA VAL A 27 -7.87 1.90 5.27
C VAL A 27 -9.05 1.62 6.18
N ARG A 28 -9.08 0.43 6.78
CA ARG A 28 -10.13 0.12 7.75
C ARG A 28 -9.72 0.68 9.09
N ILE A 29 -10.51 1.61 9.57
CA ILE A 29 -10.24 2.24 10.84
C ILE A 29 -10.96 1.50 11.96
N LYS A 30 -10.60 1.84 13.18
CA LYS A 30 -11.22 1.29 14.35
C LYS A 30 -12.74 1.50 14.29
N GLY A 31 -13.49 0.45 14.56
CA GLY A 31 -14.94 0.50 14.40
C GLY A 31 -15.43 -0.09 13.08
N GLY A 32 -14.52 -0.51 12.22
CA GLY A 32 -14.86 -1.25 11.01
C GLY A 32 -15.16 -0.43 9.77
N ALA A 33 -15.20 0.90 9.88
CA ALA A 33 -15.44 1.73 8.71
C ALA A 33 -14.19 1.84 7.84
N LEU A 34 -14.40 1.97 6.52
CA LEU A 34 -13.32 2.27 5.60
C LEU A 34 -13.14 3.78 5.50
N ALA A 35 -11.90 4.22 5.55
CA ALA A 35 -11.54 5.61 5.33
C ALA A 35 -10.55 5.68 4.18
N GLN A 36 -10.57 6.80 3.47
CA GLN A 36 -9.60 7.04 2.42
C GLN A 36 -8.52 7.98 2.97
N LEU A 37 -7.28 7.51 2.98
CA LEU A 37 -6.15 8.32 3.43
C LEU A 37 -5.23 8.60 2.24
N PRO A 38 -4.53 9.76 2.26
CA PRO A 38 -3.60 10.07 1.18
C PRO A 38 -2.57 8.97 0.98
N TRP A 39 -2.36 8.58 -0.26
CA TRP A 39 -1.39 7.56 -0.62
C TRP A 39 -0.01 8.19 -0.74
N GLY A 40 0.84 8.02 0.26
CA GLY A 40 2.19 8.52 0.24
C GLY A 40 2.29 10.03 0.04
N ARG A 41 3.45 10.49 -0.39
CA ARG A 41 3.70 11.92 -0.58
C ARG A 41 4.49 12.17 -1.86
N ARG A 42 4.02 13.12 -2.68
CA ARG A 42 4.74 13.55 -3.89
C ARG A 42 5.60 14.75 -3.52
N ARG A 43 6.64 14.96 -4.31
CA ARG A 43 7.63 16.00 -4.05
C ARG A 43 7.00 17.38 -3.89
N GLN A 44 5.98 17.70 -4.69
CA GLN A 44 5.35 19.01 -4.64
C GLN A 44 4.33 19.16 -3.51
N GLN A 45 4.06 18.10 -2.76
CA GLN A 45 3.13 18.17 -1.63
C GLN A 45 3.86 18.61 -0.38
N ALA A 46 3.24 19.53 0.37
CA ALA A 46 3.79 20.00 1.63
C ALA A 46 3.77 18.86 2.66
N GLY A 47 4.72 18.89 3.58
CA GLY A 47 4.78 17.92 4.65
C GLY A 47 6.18 17.44 4.93
N ASN A 48 6.30 16.55 5.92
CA ASN A 48 7.57 16.00 6.35
C ASN A 48 7.66 14.48 6.22
N LEU A 49 6.53 13.83 5.89
CA LEU A 49 6.54 12.38 5.75
C LEU A 49 7.35 11.97 4.51
N PRO A 50 7.83 10.72 4.47
CA PRO A 50 8.66 10.28 3.36
C PRO A 50 8.01 10.44 2.01
N LEU A 51 8.82 10.79 1.03
CA LEU A 51 8.39 10.86 -0.37
C LEU A 51 8.17 9.45 -0.92
N GLY A 52 7.28 9.35 -1.89
CA GLY A 52 6.93 8.08 -2.51
C GLY A 52 5.68 7.49 -1.90
N GLY A 53 5.27 6.37 -2.44
CA GLY A 53 4.04 5.68 -2.01
C GLY A 53 4.28 4.34 -1.36
N TRP A 54 5.54 3.99 -1.07
CA TRP A 54 5.90 2.64 -0.69
C TRP A 54 6.84 2.62 0.50
N ALA A 55 6.71 1.57 1.33
CA ALA A 55 7.59 1.33 2.47
C ALA A 55 8.14 -0.09 2.35
N ARG A 56 9.45 -0.23 2.27
CA ARG A 56 10.08 -1.54 2.17
C ARG A 56 9.96 -2.27 3.50
N LEU A 57 9.56 -3.53 3.46
CA LEU A 57 9.40 -4.32 4.67
C LEU A 57 10.72 -4.42 5.46
N ASP A 58 11.83 -4.61 4.77
CA ASP A 58 13.13 -4.69 5.42
C ASP A 58 13.50 -3.36 6.10
N ALA A 59 13.14 -2.23 5.52
CA ALA A 59 13.37 -0.93 6.14
C ALA A 59 12.51 -0.74 7.38
N ILE A 60 11.29 -1.26 7.36
CA ILE A 60 10.41 -1.21 8.53
C ILE A 60 11.03 -2.02 9.67
N TYR A 61 11.48 -3.23 9.38
CA TYR A 61 12.07 -4.10 10.40
C TYR A 61 13.38 -3.55 10.95
N SER A 62 14.15 -2.82 10.15
CA SER A 62 15.40 -2.23 10.63
C SER A 62 15.22 -0.90 11.34
N GLY A 63 13.98 -0.43 11.50
CA GLY A 63 13.68 0.75 12.29
C GLY A 63 13.73 2.08 11.55
N HIS A 64 13.91 2.06 10.22
CA HIS A 64 14.00 3.30 9.44
C HIS A 64 12.69 4.11 9.47
N TRP A 65 11.57 3.47 9.79
CA TRP A 65 10.27 4.15 9.84
C TRP A 65 9.85 4.54 11.24
N ASP A 66 10.59 4.13 12.27
CA ASP A 66 10.17 4.31 13.67
C ASP A 66 9.85 5.76 14.02
N ARG A 67 10.61 6.70 13.50
CA ARG A 67 10.41 8.12 13.78
C ARG A 67 9.04 8.63 13.31
N TRP A 68 8.41 7.91 12.38
CA TRP A 68 7.13 8.31 11.80
C TRP A 68 5.95 7.62 12.49
N ARG A 69 6.19 6.95 13.61
CA ARG A 69 5.19 6.22 14.39
C ARG A 69 4.34 5.33 13.49
N PRO A 70 4.95 4.34 12.84
CA PRO A 70 4.28 3.52 11.84
C PRO A 70 3.22 2.63 12.46
N LEU A 71 2.09 2.52 11.76
CA LEU A 71 1.00 1.65 12.16
C LEU A 71 0.64 0.75 10.98
N PRO A 72 0.81 -0.57 11.11
CA PRO A 72 0.40 -1.49 10.05
C PRO A 72 -1.11 -1.51 9.91
N VAL A 73 -1.57 -1.55 8.66
CA VAL A 73 -3.00 -1.60 8.37
C VAL A 73 -3.27 -2.53 7.21
N LYS A 74 -4.51 -2.99 7.10
CA LYS A 74 -4.97 -3.76 5.95
C LYS A 74 -5.49 -2.82 4.89
N LEU A 75 -5.05 -3.04 3.66
CA LEU A 75 -5.57 -2.33 2.51
C LEU A 75 -6.43 -3.32 1.71
N GLU A 76 -7.73 -3.06 1.69
CA GLU A 76 -8.68 -3.94 1.00
C GLU A 76 -8.75 -3.54 -0.46
N ILE A 77 -7.70 -3.88 -1.18
CA ILE A 77 -7.55 -3.56 -2.59
C ILE A 77 -7.92 -4.79 -3.40
N ARG A 78 -8.64 -4.59 -4.49
CA ARG A 78 -9.09 -5.66 -5.37
C ARG A 78 -8.09 -5.99 -6.46
N GLN A 79 -7.44 -4.96 -7.00
CA GLN A 79 -6.43 -5.11 -8.03
C GLN A 79 -5.34 -4.07 -7.83
N PHE A 80 -4.14 -4.41 -8.24
CA PHE A 80 -3.03 -3.45 -8.25
C PHE A 80 -2.32 -3.53 -9.61
N MET A 81 -1.69 -2.43 -9.97
CA MET A 81 -0.99 -2.33 -11.24
C MET A 81 0.50 -2.23 -10.98
N GLU A 82 1.26 -3.06 -11.67
CA GLU A 82 2.71 -3.03 -11.66
C GLU A 82 3.23 -2.64 -13.03
N ARG A 83 4.34 -1.92 -13.03
CA ARG A 83 5.09 -1.65 -14.24
C ARG A 83 6.28 -2.60 -14.27
N ASP A 84 6.41 -3.38 -15.33
CA ASP A 84 7.51 -4.33 -15.43
C ASP A 84 8.79 -3.63 -15.93
N ILE A 85 9.88 -4.40 -16.09
CA ILE A 85 11.16 -3.84 -16.51
C ILE A 85 11.12 -3.27 -17.94
N GLU A 86 10.11 -3.63 -18.72
CA GLU A 86 9.90 -3.08 -20.07
C GLU A 86 8.87 -1.95 -20.05
N GLU A 87 8.51 -1.48 -18.84
CA GLU A 87 7.57 -0.40 -18.61
C GLU A 87 6.14 -0.68 -19.07
N ARG A 88 5.77 -1.97 -19.19
CA ARG A 88 4.40 -2.35 -19.48
C ARG A 88 3.60 -2.34 -18.18
N HIS A 89 2.38 -1.81 -18.27
CA HIS A 89 1.46 -1.76 -17.13
C HIS A 89 0.63 -3.03 -17.09
N CYS A 90 0.74 -3.78 -16.02
CA CYS A 90 -0.03 -5.01 -15.84
C CYS A 90 -0.85 -4.94 -14.56
N TRP A 91 -2.12 -5.33 -14.66
CA TRP A 91 -3.01 -5.36 -13.51
C TRP A 91 -3.11 -6.78 -12.99
N PHE A 92 -3.08 -6.91 -11.67
CA PHE A 92 -3.13 -8.20 -10.98
C PHE A 92 -4.24 -8.21 -9.97
N ASP A 93 -4.94 -9.33 -9.85
CA ASP A 93 -6.01 -9.49 -8.87
C ASP A 93 -5.43 -9.77 -7.49
N VAL A 94 -6.08 -9.19 -6.49
CA VAL A 94 -5.89 -9.61 -5.10
C VAL A 94 -7.06 -10.54 -4.80
N THR A 95 -6.77 -11.82 -4.66
CA THR A 95 -7.83 -12.81 -4.53
C THR A 95 -8.62 -12.61 -3.23
N PRO A 96 -9.90 -13.03 -3.19
CA PRO A 96 -10.70 -12.91 -1.97
C PRO A 96 -10.01 -13.56 -0.78
N GLY A 97 -10.11 -12.92 0.37
CA GLY A 97 -9.43 -13.38 1.59
C GLY A 97 -8.00 -12.91 1.72
N LYS A 98 -7.48 -12.19 0.72
CA LYS A 98 -6.15 -11.62 0.77
C LYS A 98 -6.24 -10.09 0.75
N TRP A 99 -5.18 -9.47 1.23
CA TRP A 99 -5.11 -8.02 1.34
C TRP A 99 -3.66 -7.57 1.24
N ILE A 100 -3.48 -6.31 0.87
CA ILE A 100 -2.14 -5.72 0.79
C ILE A 100 -1.85 -5.05 2.11
N GLN A 101 -0.65 -5.25 2.64
CA GLN A 101 -0.25 -4.55 3.85
C GLN A 101 0.06 -3.10 3.53
N GLY A 102 -0.53 -2.20 4.33
CA GLY A 102 -0.20 -0.80 4.33
C GLY A 102 0.50 -0.40 5.60
N LEU A 103 1.05 0.81 5.58
CA LEU A 103 1.70 1.40 6.74
C LEU A 103 1.25 2.84 6.82
N ILE A 104 0.61 3.23 7.92
CA ILE A 104 0.29 4.63 8.16
C ILE A 104 1.47 5.25 8.87
N ALA A 105 1.96 6.36 8.33
CA ALA A 105 3.00 7.15 8.97
C ALA A 105 2.41 8.45 9.48
N HIS A 106 2.96 8.96 10.57
CA HIS A 106 2.46 10.13 11.27
C HIS A 106 3.56 11.14 11.51
N TRP A 107 3.24 12.41 11.35
CA TRP A 107 4.11 13.51 11.74
C TRP A 107 3.24 14.70 12.10
N GLN A 108 3.18 15.04 13.41
CA GLN A 108 2.27 16.08 13.89
C GLN A 108 0.85 15.77 13.43
N GLN A 109 0.22 16.65 12.64
CA GLN A 109 -1.12 16.43 12.14
C GLN A 109 -1.15 15.70 10.79
N GLU A 110 0.00 15.49 10.19
CA GLU A 110 0.09 14.83 8.89
C GLU A 110 -0.02 13.31 9.05
N ARG A 111 -0.79 12.69 8.17
CA ARG A 111 -0.98 11.25 8.19
C ARG A 111 -1.13 10.77 6.74
N ARG A 112 -0.30 9.80 6.36
CA ARG A 112 -0.31 9.25 5.01
C ARG A 112 -0.12 7.75 5.08
N VAL A 113 -0.59 7.04 4.06
CA VAL A 113 -0.49 5.59 4.03
C VAL A 113 0.38 5.17 2.86
N TYR A 114 1.21 4.15 3.09
CA TYR A 114 2.19 3.64 2.16
C TYR A 114 1.93 2.16 1.92
N VAL A 115 2.15 1.69 0.70
CA VAL A 115 2.05 0.27 0.40
C VAL A 115 3.36 -0.40 0.84
N VAL A 116 3.25 -1.44 1.64
CA VAL A 116 4.43 -2.19 2.08
C VAL A 116 4.87 -3.11 0.94
N THR A 117 6.15 -3.07 0.62
CA THR A 117 6.69 -3.84 -0.49
C THR A 117 7.77 -4.82 -0.04
N ILE A 118 7.92 -5.86 -0.84
CA ILE A 118 8.93 -6.89 -0.65
C ILE A 118 9.70 -7.09 -1.95
N THR A 119 10.82 -7.78 -1.88
CA THR A 119 11.50 -8.24 -3.06
C THR A 119 10.66 -9.38 -3.66
N PRO A 120 10.34 -9.34 -4.96
CA PRO A 120 9.57 -10.41 -5.57
C PRO A 120 10.32 -11.73 -5.53
N GLU A 121 9.58 -12.83 -5.58
CA GLU A 121 10.17 -14.12 -5.74
C GLU A 121 10.67 -14.30 -7.17
N MET A 122 11.42 -15.37 -7.43
CA MET A 122 12.09 -15.55 -8.72
C MET A 122 11.14 -15.54 -9.89
N ASP A 123 9.93 -16.07 -9.71
CA ASP A 123 8.95 -16.12 -10.79
C ASP A 123 8.47 -14.73 -11.19
N ASP A 124 8.67 -13.74 -10.33
CA ASP A 124 8.26 -12.37 -10.57
C ASP A 124 9.45 -11.48 -10.89
N ALA A 125 10.49 -12.03 -11.50
CA ALA A 125 11.75 -11.33 -11.75
C ALA A 125 11.61 -10.11 -12.67
N LEU A 126 10.46 -9.95 -13.34
CA LEU A 126 10.19 -8.78 -14.17
C LEU A 126 9.93 -7.52 -13.34
N TYR A 127 9.78 -7.65 -12.04
CA TYR A 127 9.40 -6.54 -11.16
C TYR A 127 10.44 -6.34 -10.08
N GLU A 128 10.83 -5.10 -9.84
CA GLU A 128 11.82 -4.78 -8.80
C GLU A 128 11.25 -4.94 -7.40
N ARG A 129 10.00 -4.57 -7.23
CA ARG A 129 9.33 -4.64 -5.93
C ARG A 129 7.93 -5.14 -6.13
N TRP A 130 7.37 -5.74 -5.09
CA TRP A 130 6.04 -6.34 -5.12
C TRP A 130 5.30 -5.95 -3.85
N PRO A 131 3.98 -5.67 -3.91
CA PRO A 131 3.25 -5.38 -2.69
C PRO A 131 3.21 -6.62 -1.80
N ARG A 132 3.29 -6.40 -0.49
CA ARG A 132 3.20 -7.51 0.44
C ARG A 132 1.75 -7.92 0.60
N ILE A 133 1.42 -9.09 0.07
CA ILE A 133 0.06 -9.62 0.10
C ILE A 133 -0.01 -10.67 1.20
N LEU A 134 -0.95 -10.49 2.11
CA LEU A 134 -1.16 -11.38 3.24
C LEU A 134 -2.54 -11.98 3.18
N SER A 135 -2.74 -13.03 3.94
CA SER A 135 -4.00 -13.76 3.97
C SER A 135 -4.59 -13.70 5.36
N ASP A 136 -5.92 -13.66 5.43
CA ASP A 136 -6.63 -13.81 6.69
C ASP A 136 -6.73 -15.25 7.12
N SER A 137 -6.00 -16.14 6.45
CA SER A 137 -6.06 -17.54 6.81
C SER A 137 -5.80 -17.70 8.28
N VAL A 138 -6.59 -18.55 8.84
CA VAL A 138 -6.60 -18.75 10.23
C VAL A 138 -5.32 -19.35 10.68
N VAL A 139 -4.74 -18.71 11.66
CA VAL A 139 -3.62 -19.32 12.32
C VAL A 139 -4.14 -20.47 13.13
N PRO A 140 -3.60 -21.63 12.96
CA PRO A 140 -4.03 -22.75 13.76
C PRO A 140 -3.84 -22.42 15.21
N ARG A 141 -4.78 -22.81 15.91
CA ARG A 141 -4.71 -22.66 17.20
C ARG A 141 -4.42 -23.86 17.70
N THR A 142 -3.97 -23.94 18.37
CA THR A 142 -3.66 -25.14 18.82
C THR A 142 -3.76 -25.45 20.00
#